data_dac3295b88470f1dce3eef1c670bde3f
#
_entry.id   dac3295b88470f1dce3eef1c670bde3f
#
_cell.length_a   1.000
_cell.length_b   1.000
_cell.length_c   1.000
_cell.angle_alpha   90.00
_cell.angle_beta   90.00
_cell.angle_gamma   90.00
#
_symmetry.space_group_name_H-M   'P 1'
#
loop_
_entity.id
_entity.type
_entity.pdbx_description
1 polymer ?
#
loop_
_entity_poly.entity_id
_entity_poly.type
_entity_poly.pdbx_seq_one_letter_code
_entity_poly.pdbx_strand_id
1 'polypeptide(L)'
;DVYKRQEVNNGTDLTRLAPTFELTEGASIEPANGSTQNFTNPVRYTVTSEDKNWHRTYAINIHYPETKSIPTVFNFENVKTVPYNKNEYYVLYEAASGYSTLTWSSGNQGFALTGSGYTPNDFPTSISPNGRTGNCLQLITRKTGSLGTLVGMPIAAGNLFIGSFDIGSAMSDALSATKFGTTFYYEPIKLVGYYKYKAGPEFYENGEYTNLSLIHISEPTRLGMIS
;
A
#
# COMPACT_ATOMS: atom_id res chain seq x y z
N ASP A 1 -6.56 -36.33 5.52
CA ASP A 1 -6.81 -35.14 6.33
C ASP A 1 -6.93 -33.91 5.42
N VAL A 2 -7.91 -33.03 5.70
CA VAL A 2 -8.03 -31.74 5.02
C VAL A 2 -7.49 -30.67 5.97
N TYR A 3 -6.49 -29.91 5.49
CA TYR A 3 -5.96 -28.78 6.26
C TYR A 3 -6.81 -27.54 6.03
N LYS A 4 -7.22 -26.87 7.11
CA LYS A 4 -7.84 -25.56 7.12
C LYS A 4 -6.91 -24.60 7.84
N ARG A 5 -6.61 -23.46 7.20
CA ARG A 5 -5.79 -22.39 7.77
C ARG A 5 -6.70 -21.19 8.07
N GLN A 6 -6.63 -20.69 9.30
CA GLN A 6 -7.44 -19.57 9.76
C GLN A 6 -6.55 -18.52 10.42
N GLU A 7 -6.77 -17.26 10.10
CA GLU A 7 -6.09 -16.14 10.74
C GLU A 7 -6.95 -15.55 11.86
N VAL A 8 -6.28 -15.14 12.93
CA VAL A 8 -6.88 -14.42 14.06
C VAL A 8 -6.11 -13.13 14.31
N ASN A 9 -6.75 -12.19 14.99
CA ASN A 9 -6.10 -10.92 15.33
C ASN A 9 -4.85 -11.12 16.19
N ASN A 10 -3.85 -10.26 16.01
CA ASN A 10 -2.67 -10.25 16.85
C ASN A 10 -3.05 -10.06 18.32
N GLY A 11 -2.44 -10.84 19.20
CA GLY A 11 -2.73 -10.83 20.63
C GLY A 11 -3.91 -11.72 21.06
N THR A 12 -4.59 -12.40 20.13
CA THR A 12 -5.59 -13.42 20.47
C THR A 12 -4.93 -14.57 21.22
N ASP A 13 -5.49 -14.96 22.37
CA ASP A 13 -4.99 -16.11 23.14
C ASP A 13 -5.32 -17.42 22.43
N LEU A 14 -4.34 -18.00 21.73
CA LEU A 14 -4.49 -19.26 21.02
C LEU A 14 -4.69 -20.47 21.95
N THR A 15 -4.41 -20.34 23.24
CA THR A 15 -4.54 -21.46 24.18
C THR A 15 -5.99 -21.73 24.59
N ARG A 16 -6.91 -20.80 24.29
CA ARG A 16 -8.31 -20.85 24.74
C ARG A 16 -9.28 -20.34 23.68
N LEU A 17 -9.28 -20.96 22.50
CA LEU A 17 -10.23 -20.62 21.45
C LEU A 17 -11.38 -21.61 21.39
N ALA A 18 -12.59 -21.10 21.13
CA ALA A 18 -13.82 -21.88 21.02
C ALA A 18 -14.46 -21.68 19.64
N PRO A 19 -13.92 -22.30 18.57
CA PRO A 19 -14.43 -22.13 17.23
C PRO A 19 -15.80 -22.77 17.05
N THR A 20 -16.66 -22.14 16.25
CA THR A 20 -17.95 -22.66 15.84
C THR A 20 -17.91 -23.10 14.39
N PHE A 21 -18.57 -24.20 14.09
CA PHE A 21 -18.63 -24.80 12.75
C PHE A 21 -20.09 -24.97 12.33
N GLU A 22 -20.39 -24.65 11.08
CA GLU A 22 -21.64 -25.04 10.45
C GLU A 22 -21.50 -26.47 9.96
N LEU A 23 -22.38 -27.33 10.41
CA LEU A 23 -22.43 -28.75 10.05
C LEU A 23 -23.67 -29.04 9.22
N THR A 24 -23.61 -30.07 8.40
CA THR A 24 -24.81 -30.63 7.77
C THR A 24 -25.77 -31.15 8.84
N GLU A 25 -27.06 -31.04 8.61
CA GLU A 25 -28.11 -31.51 9.54
C GLU A 25 -27.85 -32.97 9.96
N GLY A 26 -27.99 -33.25 11.25
CA GLY A 26 -27.73 -34.56 11.83
C GLY A 26 -26.26 -34.93 12.01
N ALA A 27 -25.31 -34.19 11.43
CA ALA A 27 -23.88 -34.49 11.60
C ALA A 27 -23.36 -34.06 12.99
N SER A 28 -22.34 -34.76 13.47
CA SER A 28 -21.65 -34.45 14.73
C SER A 28 -20.19 -34.14 14.49
N ILE A 29 -19.56 -33.41 15.42
CA ILE A 29 -18.14 -33.04 15.36
C ILE A 29 -17.48 -33.30 16.71
N GLU A 30 -16.26 -33.81 16.66
CA GLU A 30 -15.42 -34.06 17.84
C GLU A 30 -14.01 -33.47 17.60
N PRO A 31 -13.46 -32.61 18.45
CA PRO A 31 -14.06 -32.04 19.68
C PRO A 31 -15.38 -31.31 19.44
N ALA A 32 -16.21 -31.18 20.50
CA ALA A 32 -17.55 -30.61 20.39
C ALA A 32 -17.54 -29.17 19.85
N ASN A 33 -18.55 -28.85 19.02
CA ASN A 33 -18.69 -27.51 18.40
C ASN A 33 -18.76 -26.44 19.50
N GLY A 34 -17.95 -25.37 19.36
CA GLY A 34 -17.85 -24.30 20.36
C GLY A 34 -17.07 -24.67 21.60
N SER A 35 -16.49 -25.87 21.72
CA SER A 35 -15.63 -26.24 22.85
C SER A 35 -14.29 -25.53 22.83
N THR A 36 -13.77 -25.13 24.00
CA THR A 36 -12.49 -24.48 24.15
C THR A 36 -11.34 -25.46 23.86
N GLN A 37 -10.46 -25.09 22.95
CA GLN A 37 -9.30 -25.88 22.54
C GLN A 37 -8.04 -25.02 22.54
N ASN A 38 -6.87 -25.68 22.60
CA ASN A 38 -5.56 -25.05 22.50
C ASN A 38 -5.04 -25.19 21.06
N PHE A 39 -4.96 -24.06 20.36
CA PHE A 39 -4.50 -23.94 18.96
C PHE A 39 -3.05 -23.51 18.82
N THR A 40 -2.23 -23.62 19.85
CA THR A 40 -0.77 -23.44 19.70
C THR A 40 -0.16 -24.46 18.73
N ASN A 41 -0.85 -25.58 18.52
CA ASN A 41 -0.61 -26.56 17.48
C ASN A 41 -1.92 -26.84 16.74
N PRO A 42 -1.87 -27.40 15.50
CA PRO A 42 -3.09 -27.74 14.78
C PRO A 42 -3.98 -28.70 15.57
N VAL A 43 -5.26 -28.35 15.71
CA VAL A 43 -6.26 -29.19 16.37
C VAL A 43 -7.02 -29.99 15.31
N ARG A 44 -7.22 -31.27 15.56
CA ARG A 44 -7.95 -32.19 14.68
C ARG A 44 -9.41 -32.28 15.10
N TYR A 45 -10.29 -32.03 14.15
CA TYR A 45 -11.73 -32.19 14.30
C TYR A 45 -12.21 -33.28 13.37
N THR A 46 -12.97 -34.23 13.91
CA THR A 46 -13.58 -35.31 13.10
C THR A 46 -15.08 -35.04 13.00
N VAL A 47 -15.55 -34.87 11.78
CA VAL A 47 -16.98 -34.74 11.46
C VAL A 47 -17.50 -36.13 11.09
N THR A 48 -18.64 -36.51 11.67
CA THR A 48 -19.29 -37.79 11.43
C THR A 48 -20.72 -37.54 10.92
N SER A 49 -21.12 -38.24 9.87
CA SER A 49 -22.47 -38.15 9.31
C SER A 49 -23.53 -38.64 10.30
N GLU A 50 -24.80 -38.27 10.07
CA GLU A 50 -25.94 -38.68 10.88
C GLU A 50 -26.06 -40.21 11.02
N ASP A 51 -25.89 -40.92 9.92
CA ASP A 51 -25.92 -42.39 9.84
C ASP A 51 -24.67 -43.08 10.40
N LYS A 52 -23.67 -42.31 10.84
CA LYS A 52 -22.37 -42.76 11.38
C LYS A 52 -21.52 -43.62 10.43
N ASN A 53 -21.91 -43.74 9.16
CA ASN A 53 -21.22 -44.54 8.18
C ASN A 53 -20.03 -43.84 7.55
N TRP A 54 -19.98 -42.50 7.67
CA TRP A 54 -18.94 -41.70 7.06
C TRP A 54 -18.36 -40.69 8.05
N HIS A 55 -17.05 -40.53 8.03
CA HIS A 55 -16.34 -39.55 8.86
C HIS A 55 -15.19 -38.91 8.09
N ARG A 56 -14.89 -37.65 8.42
CA ARG A 56 -13.78 -36.91 7.84
C ARG A 56 -13.08 -36.07 8.90
N THR A 57 -11.73 -36.15 8.92
CA THR A 57 -10.90 -35.38 9.84
C THR A 57 -10.34 -34.15 9.15
N TYR A 58 -10.47 -33.02 9.83
CA TYR A 58 -9.93 -31.73 9.47
C TYR A 58 -8.87 -31.32 10.47
N ALA A 59 -7.68 -30.93 10.02
CA ALA A 59 -6.67 -30.30 10.83
C ALA A 59 -6.83 -28.77 10.72
N ILE A 60 -7.23 -28.14 11.80
CA ILE A 60 -7.40 -26.69 11.87
C ILE A 60 -6.13 -26.08 12.42
N ASN A 61 -5.48 -25.26 11.62
CA ASN A 61 -4.30 -24.50 11.99
C ASN A 61 -4.67 -23.03 12.12
N ILE A 62 -4.54 -22.48 13.32
CA ILE A 62 -4.77 -21.07 13.60
C ILE A 62 -3.41 -20.39 13.77
N HIS A 63 -3.24 -19.27 13.13
CA HIS A 63 -2.01 -18.48 13.23
C HIS A 63 -2.35 -17.00 13.22
N TYR A 64 -1.43 -16.21 13.72
CA TYR A 64 -1.50 -14.77 13.55
C TYR A 64 -1.20 -14.43 12.08
N PRO A 65 -1.79 -13.35 11.53
CA PRO A 65 -1.38 -12.86 10.24
C PRO A 65 0.13 -12.62 10.26
N GLU A 66 0.80 -12.99 9.18
CA GLU A 66 2.20 -12.60 9.04
C GLU A 66 2.28 -11.08 9.12
N THR A 67 2.80 -10.57 10.22
CA THR A 67 3.11 -9.16 10.36
C THR A 67 4.25 -8.87 9.40
N LYS A 68 3.91 -8.45 8.19
CA LYS A 68 4.89 -7.77 7.34
C LYS A 68 5.18 -6.45 8.03
N SER A 69 6.18 -6.45 8.91
CA SER A 69 6.65 -5.22 9.49
C SER A 69 7.23 -4.36 8.35
N ILE A 70 6.70 -3.17 8.19
CA ILE A 70 7.27 -2.20 7.26
C ILE A 70 8.45 -1.50 7.93
N PRO A 71 9.49 -1.10 7.17
CA PRO A 71 10.57 -0.28 7.71
C PRO A 71 10.02 0.98 8.38
N THR A 72 10.67 1.41 9.45
CA THR A 72 10.35 2.66 10.18
C THR A 72 11.25 3.82 9.79
N VAL A 73 12.26 3.56 8.96
CA VAL A 73 13.17 4.56 8.39
C VAL A 73 13.12 4.46 6.88
N PHE A 74 12.84 5.58 6.24
CA PHE A 74 12.73 5.71 4.79
C PHE A 74 13.82 6.66 4.33
N ASN A 75 14.81 6.13 3.62
CA ASN A 75 15.98 6.90 3.19
C ASN A 75 16.00 7.16 1.69
N PHE A 76 15.11 6.50 0.91
CA PHE A 76 14.96 6.67 -0.53
C PHE A 76 16.24 6.38 -1.34
N GLU A 77 17.17 5.58 -0.78
CA GLU A 77 18.40 5.20 -1.48
C GLU A 77 18.21 4.07 -2.48
N ASN A 78 17.19 3.22 -2.25
CA ASN A 78 16.95 2.07 -3.09
C ASN A 78 15.94 2.42 -4.18
N VAL A 79 16.40 2.34 -5.42
CA VAL A 79 15.59 2.65 -6.59
C VAL A 79 15.86 1.65 -7.70
N LYS A 80 14.83 1.31 -8.45
CA LYS A 80 14.92 0.57 -9.71
C LYS A 80 14.24 1.34 -10.82
N THR A 81 14.75 1.18 -12.04
CA THR A 81 14.13 1.73 -13.23
C THR A 81 13.17 0.72 -13.83
N VAL A 82 11.98 1.14 -14.18
CA VAL A 82 10.95 0.31 -14.81
C VAL A 82 10.66 0.88 -16.21
N PRO A 83 10.83 0.07 -17.27
CA PRO A 83 10.50 0.48 -18.62
C PRO A 83 8.99 0.51 -18.83
N TYR A 84 8.52 1.51 -19.59
CA TYR A 84 7.15 1.61 -20.05
C TYR A 84 7.13 2.19 -21.50
N ASN A 85 6.85 1.36 -22.51
CA ASN A 85 6.98 1.71 -23.92
C ASN A 85 8.41 2.23 -24.24
N LYS A 86 8.53 3.50 -24.63
CA LYS A 86 9.80 4.18 -24.92
C LYS A 86 10.36 4.96 -23.73
N ASN A 87 9.65 4.94 -22.60
CA ASN A 87 9.94 5.69 -21.39
C ASN A 87 10.45 4.76 -20.30
N GLU A 88 11.03 5.34 -19.28
CA GLU A 88 11.39 4.64 -18.07
C GLU A 88 11.22 5.57 -16.87
N TYR A 89 10.82 5.02 -15.72
CA TYR A 89 10.63 5.79 -14.50
C TYR A 89 11.17 5.04 -13.28
N TYR A 90 11.41 5.78 -12.21
CA TYR A 90 11.85 5.19 -10.95
C TYR A 90 10.69 4.57 -10.18
N VAL A 91 10.97 3.41 -9.60
CA VAL A 91 10.20 2.79 -8.52
C VAL A 91 11.11 2.67 -7.31
N LEU A 92 10.73 3.34 -6.23
CA LEU A 92 11.46 3.33 -4.98
C LEU A 92 11.05 2.13 -4.13
N TYR A 93 11.99 1.62 -3.35
CA TYR A 93 11.70 0.57 -2.39
C TYR A 93 12.58 0.72 -1.15
N GLU A 94 12.09 0.21 -0.03
CA GLU A 94 12.86 0.15 1.21
C GLU A 94 13.13 -1.31 1.55
N ALA A 95 14.40 -1.62 1.77
CA ALA A 95 14.86 -2.92 2.21
C ALA A 95 15.71 -2.74 3.46
N ALA A 96 15.21 -3.18 4.59
CA ALA A 96 15.91 -3.15 5.86
C ALA A 96 16.00 -4.55 6.46
N SER A 97 17.09 -4.87 7.13
CA SER A 97 17.27 -6.16 7.78
C SER A 97 16.17 -6.39 8.81
N GLY A 98 15.55 -7.56 8.77
CA GLY A 98 14.43 -7.93 9.67
C GLY A 98 13.06 -7.41 9.25
N TYR A 99 12.95 -6.72 8.11
CA TYR A 99 11.69 -6.20 7.58
C TYR A 99 11.41 -6.75 6.18
N SER A 100 10.13 -6.79 5.83
CA SER A 100 9.74 -7.06 4.45
C SER A 100 10.12 -5.88 3.56
N THR A 101 10.55 -6.15 2.33
CA THR A 101 10.78 -5.09 1.35
C THR A 101 9.48 -4.33 1.07
N LEU A 102 9.49 -3.03 1.34
CA LEU A 102 8.39 -2.13 1.02
C LEU A 102 8.65 -1.52 -0.36
N THR A 103 7.75 -1.74 -1.30
CA THR A 103 7.78 -1.05 -2.60
C THR A 103 6.80 0.11 -2.56
N TRP A 104 7.28 1.30 -2.90
CA TRP A 104 6.46 2.49 -3.00
C TRP A 104 5.72 2.54 -4.33
N SER A 105 4.50 3.04 -4.29
CA SER A 105 3.70 3.37 -5.47
C SER A 105 3.68 4.87 -5.71
N SER A 106 3.47 5.26 -6.98
CA SER A 106 3.35 6.65 -7.39
C SER A 106 2.45 6.79 -8.62
N GLY A 107 2.06 8.00 -8.96
CA GLY A 107 1.34 8.33 -10.19
C GLY A 107 2.20 8.27 -11.47
N ASN A 108 3.48 7.89 -11.39
CA ASN A 108 4.36 7.83 -12.55
C ASN A 108 3.84 6.92 -13.66
N GLN A 109 3.18 5.82 -13.32
CA GLN A 109 2.57 4.92 -14.31
C GLN A 109 1.49 5.64 -15.14
N GLY A 110 0.63 6.42 -14.48
CA GLY A 110 -0.38 7.23 -15.16
C GLY A 110 0.26 8.35 -16.00
N PHE A 111 1.31 8.99 -15.48
CA PHE A 111 2.05 10.00 -16.24
C PHE A 111 2.73 9.42 -17.48
N ALA A 112 3.25 8.20 -17.42
CA ALA A 112 3.85 7.51 -18.58
C ALA A 112 2.87 7.33 -19.74
N LEU A 113 1.55 7.17 -19.46
CA LEU A 113 0.51 7.10 -20.49
C LEU A 113 0.44 8.37 -21.34
N THR A 114 0.79 9.52 -20.76
CA THR A 114 0.74 10.81 -21.49
C THR A 114 1.84 10.95 -22.54
N GLY A 115 2.87 10.10 -22.49
CA GLY A 115 4.05 10.19 -23.34
C GLY A 115 4.96 11.39 -23.08
N SER A 116 4.76 12.11 -21.98
CA SER A 116 5.45 13.37 -21.68
C SER A 116 6.81 13.20 -20.99
N GLY A 117 7.11 12.02 -20.45
CA GLY A 117 8.41 11.74 -19.80
C GLY A 117 9.20 10.70 -20.59
N TYR A 118 10.50 10.90 -20.73
CA TYR A 118 11.40 9.98 -21.43
C TYR A 118 12.41 9.33 -20.48
N THR A 119 12.99 10.12 -19.58
CA THR A 119 13.95 9.65 -18.58
C THR A 119 13.32 9.67 -17.19
N PRO A 120 13.84 8.91 -16.23
CA PRO A 120 13.25 8.86 -14.88
C PRO A 120 13.12 10.21 -14.18
N ASN A 121 13.98 11.17 -14.51
CA ASN A 121 13.95 12.52 -13.93
C ASN A 121 12.92 13.46 -14.58
N ASP A 122 12.32 13.07 -15.69
CA ASP A 122 11.22 13.82 -16.31
C ASP A 122 9.88 13.57 -15.63
N PHE A 123 9.81 12.51 -14.84
CA PHE A 123 8.58 12.11 -14.14
C PHE A 123 8.30 12.96 -12.89
N PRO A 124 7.02 13.09 -12.50
CA PRO A 124 6.62 13.85 -11.31
C PRO A 124 7.25 13.34 -10.02
N THR A 125 7.48 12.04 -9.90
CA THR A 125 8.12 11.40 -8.75
C THR A 125 9.46 10.83 -9.19
N SER A 126 10.54 11.37 -8.66
CA SER A 126 11.91 11.01 -9.01
C SER A 126 12.82 11.06 -7.79
N ILE A 127 14.10 10.85 -7.97
CA ILE A 127 15.11 11.02 -6.93
C ILE A 127 16.06 12.16 -7.28
N SER A 128 16.64 12.76 -6.26
CA SER A 128 17.70 13.77 -6.40
C SER A 128 18.88 13.39 -5.49
N PRO A 129 20.13 13.57 -5.96
CA PRO A 129 21.31 13.32 -5.16
C PRO A 129 21.56 14.40 -4.08
N ASN A 130 20.69 15.39 -3.99
CA ASN A 130 20.84 16.53 -3.08
C ASN A 130 20.07 16.35 -1.76
N GLY A 131 20.04 15.12 -1.22
CA GLY A 131 19.47 14.83 0.08
C GLY A 131 20.27 15.46 1.23
N ARG A 132 19.79 15.27 2.45
CA ARG A 132 20.56 15.62 3.65
C ARG A 132 21.82 14.73 3.76
N THR A 133 21.64 13.45 3.45
CA THR A 133 22.67 12.44 3.29
C THR A 133 22.25 11.57 2.12
N GLY A 134 23.07 11.48 1.07
CA GLY A 134 22.74 10.67 -0.11
C GLY A 134 21.57 11.20 -0.93
N ASN A 135 20.73 10.29 -1.42
CA ASN A 135 19.58 10.61 -2.23
C ASN A 135 18.40 11.15 -1.40
N CYS A 136 17.48 11.81 -2.06
CA CYS A 136 16.18 12.17 -1.50
C CYS A 136 15.08 11.98 -2.53
N LEU A 137 13.88 11.77 -2.04
CA LEU A 137 12.68 11.81 -2.86
C LEU A 137 12.49 13.23 -3.42
N GLN A 138 12.23 13.31 -4.73
CA GLN A 138 11.91 14.55 -5.41
C GLN A 138 10.49 14.46 -5.99
N LEU A 139 9.62 15.39 -5.58
CA LEU A 139 8.24 15.50 -6.04
C LEU A 139 8.10 16.83 -6.80
N ILE A 140 7.76 16.74 -8.08
CA ILE A 140 7.62 17.92 -8.96
C ILE A 140 6.28 17.86 -9.68
N THR A 141 5.56 18.97 -9.72
CA THR A 141 4.39 19.07 -10.59
C THR A 141 4.86 19.22 -12.05
N ARG A 142 4.34 18.37 -12.93
CA ARG A 142 4.68 18.34 -14.36
C ARG A 142 3.44 18.58 -15.22
N LYS A 143 3.66 19.20 -16.40
CA LYS A 143 2.63 19.28 -17.44
C LYS A 143 2.48 17.91 -18.12
N THR A 144 1.26 17.48 -18.37
CA THR A 144 0.95 16.16 -18.95
C THR A 144 0.82 16.19 -20.48
N GLY A 145 1.05 17.35 -21.10
CA GLY A 145 0.92 17.52 -22.52
C GLY A 145 -0.53 17.45 -23.03
N SER A 146 -0.67 17.27 -24.34
CA SER A 146 -1.99 17.31 -25.00
C SER A 146 -2.92 16.18 -24.57
N LEU A 147 -2.39 14.98 -24.34
CA LEU A 147 -3.22 13.83 -23.95
C LEU A 147 -3.80 14.01 -22.54
N GLY A 148 -2.99 14.45 -21.59
CA GLY A 148 -3.46 14.74 -20.24
C GLY A 148 -4.47 15.89 -20.22
N THR A 149 -4.27 16.92 -21.02
CA THR A 149 -5.23 18.02 -21.17
C THR A 149 -6.57 17.52 -21.73
N LEU A 150 -6.54 16.62 -22.71
CA LEU A 150 -7.75 16.04 -23.31
C LEU A 150 -8.61 15.28 -22.30
N VAL A 151 -7.98 14.61 -21.33
CA VAL A 151 -8.69 13.87 -20.26
C VAL A 151 -8.92 14.72 -19.00
N GLY A 152 -8.76 16.04 -19.08
CA GLY A 152 -9.01 16.97 -17.98
C GLY A 152 -7.92 17.00 -16.89
N MET A 153 -6.75 16.43 -17.15
CA MET A 153 -5.61 16.38 -16.22
C MET A 153 -4.38 17.06 -16.83
N PRO A 154 -4.36 18.38 -16.99
CA PRO A 154 -3.26 19.10 -17.67
C PRO A 154 -1.95 19.11 -16.89
N ILE A 155 -2.00 18.83 -15.58
CA ILE A 155 -0.84 18.74 -14.69
C ILE A 155 -0.91 17.44 -13.89
N ALA A 156 0.24 16.92 -13.53
CA ALA A 156 0.40 15.78 -12.62
C ALA A 156 1.33 16.19 -11.47
N ALA A 157 0.82 16.10 -10.25
CA ALA A 157 1.61 16.31 -9.04
C ALA A 157 2.49 15.07 -8.75
N GLY A 158 3.71 15.31 -8.30
CA GLY A 158 4.54 14.23 -7.74
C GLY A 158 3.90 13.71 -6.45
N ASN A 159 3.82 12.40 -6.33
CA ASN A 159 3.28 11.72 -5.17
C ASN A 159 4.02 10.42 -4.90
N LEU A 160 4.05 10.00 -3.64
CA LEU A 160 4.59 8.71 -3.23
C LEU A 160 3.72 8.16 -2.10
N PHE A 161 3.33 6.91 -2.20
CA PHE A 161 2.45 6.30 -1.22
C PHE A 161 2.69 4.80 -1.09
N ILE A 162 2.26 4.24 0.02
CA ILE A 162 2.19 2.80 0.23
C ILE A 162 0.83 2.33 -0.28
N GLY A 163 0.84 1.33 -1.16
CA GLY A 163 -0.39 0.83 -1.77
C GLY A 163 -0.16 0.40 -3.22
N SER A 164 -1.19 0.52 -4.06
CA SER A 164 -1.10 0.17 -5.47
C SER A 164 -1.74 1.24 -6.36
N PHE A 165 -1.29 1.30 -7.60
CA PHE A 165 -1.86 2.16 -8.64
C PHE A 165 -2.40 1.29 -9.78
N ASP A 166 -3.70 1.43 -10.08
CA ASP A 166 -4.38 0.69 -11.13
C ASP A 166 -4.45 1.53 -12.42
N ILE A 167 -3.58 1.21 -13.36
CA ILE A 167 -3.55 1.87 -14.67
C ILE A 167 -4.88 1.74 -15.42
N GLY A 168 -5.56 0.59 -15.30
CA GLY A 168 -6.82 0.35 -16.02
C GLY A 168 -7.90 1.36 -15.62
N SER A 169 -7.97 1.71 -14.35
CA SER A 169 -8.91 2.70 -13.82
C SER A 169 -8.46 4.14 -14.05
N ALA A 170 -7.17 4.41 -14.27
CA ALA A 170 -6.61 5.76 -14.34
C ALA A 170 -7.17 6.61 -15.49
N MET A 171 -7.61 5.98 -16.59
CA MET A 171 -8.18 6.67 -17.76
C MET A 171 -9.65 7.02 -17.59
N SER A 172 -10.40 6.27 -16.78
CA SER A 172 -11.84 6.46 -16.59
C SER A 172 -12.17 7.18 -15.28
N ASP A 173 -11.41 6.88 -14.23
CA ASP A 173 -11.57 7.48 -12.91
C ASP A 173 -10.21 7.52 -12.20
N ALA A 174 -9.51 8.64 -12.37
CA ALA A 174 -8.17 8.84 -11.80
C ALA A 174 -8.13 8.75 -10.26
N LEU A 175 -9.23 9.05 -9.58
CA LEU A 175 -9.29 8.96 -8.12
C LEU A 175 -9.38 7.53 -7.64
N SER A 176 -10.11 6.67 -8.35
CA SER A 176 -10.24 5.24 -8.01
C SER A 176 -8.99 4.42 -8.38
N ALA A 177 -8.12 4.96 -9.24
CA ALA A 177 -6.87 4.31 -9.63
C ALA A 177 -5.89 4.12 -8.47
N THR A 178 -5.97 4.95 -7.43
CA THR A 178 -5.05 4.93 -6.31
C THR A 178 -5.67 4.19 -5.12
N LYS A 179 -5.06 3.09 -4.72
CA LYS A 179 -5.44 2.31 -3.54
C LYS A 179 -4.37 2.51 -2.48
N PHE A 180 -4.69 3.31 -1.46
CA PHE A 180 -3.77 3.67 -0.40
C PHE A 180 -3.72 2.63 0.71
N GLY A 181 -2.55 2.51 1.32
CA GLY A 181 -2.33 1.84 2.57
C GLY A 181 -1.84 0.41 2.45
N THR A 182 -1.36 -0.08 3.56
CA THR A 182 -1.05 -1.47 3.86
C THR A 182 -1.38 -1.71 5.32
N THR A 183 -1.57 -2.96 5.70
CA THR A 183 -1.83 -3.29 7.09
C THR A 183 -0.65 -2.88 7.96
N PHE A 184 -0.94 -2.10 8.99
CA PHE A 184 0.03 -1.62 9.97
C PHE A 184 -0.47 -1.99 11.36
N TYR A 185 0.36 -2.69 12.15
CA TYR A 185 -0.03 -3.29 13.43
C TYR A 185 0.45 -2.52 14.65
N TYR A 186 1.11 -1.38 14.43
CA TYR A 186 1.66 -0.58 15.51
C TYR A 186 0.95 0.78 15.59
N GLU A 187 0.89 1.35 16.77
CA GLU A 187 0.42 2.72 16.95
C GLU A 187 1.56 3.69 16.65
N PRO A 188 1.45 4.56 15.61
CA PRO A 188 2.50 5.51 15.31
C PRO A 188 2.50 6.64 16.35
N ILE A 189 3.66 6.92 16.94
CA ILE A 189 3.81 8.00 17.94
C ILE A 189 4.09 9.33 17.23
N LYS A 190 4.94 9.32 16.21
CA LYS A 190 5.33 10.52 15.45
C LYS A 190 5.92 10.17 14.10
N LEU A 191 5.79 11.12 13.16
CA LEU A 191 6.52 11.13 11.90
C LEU A 191 7.56 12.26 11.95
N VAL A 192 8.82 11.95 11.65
CA VAL A 192 9.91 12.92 11.61
C VAL A 192 10.58 12.85 10.24
N GLY A 193 10.82 13.99 9.62
CA GLY A 193 11.46 14.05 8.32
C GLY A 193 12.10 15.41 8.06
N TYR A 194 12.86 15.46 6.97
CA TYR A 194 13.49 16.68 6.46
C TYR A 194 12.95 16.94 5.06
N TYR A 195 12.59 18.18 4.77
CA TYR A 195 12.12 18.56 3.45
C TYR A 195 12.71 19.91 3.02
N LYS A 196 12.79 20.09 1.72
CA LYS A 196 13.05 21.37 1.06
C LYS A 196 11.85 21.65 0.16
N TYR A 197 11.39 22.89 0.15
CA TYR A 197 10.29 23.31 -0.71
C TYR A 197 10.74 24.49 -1.56
N LYS A 198 10.37 24.45 -2.84
CA LYS A 198 10.49 25.57 -3.77
C LYS A 198 9.21 25.67 -4.58
N ALA A 199 8.52 26.79 -4.49
CA ALA A 199 7.37 27.06 -5.32
C ALA A 199 7.74 27.02 -6.81
N GLY A 200 6.85 26.48 -7.64
CA GLY A 200 6.96 26.57 -9.10
C GLY A 200 6.80 28.01 -9.57
N PRO A 201 7.29 28.36 -10.77
CA PRO A 201 7.15 29.71 -11.33
C PRO A 201 5.73 30.00 -11.83
N GLU A 202 4.96 28.96 -12.13
CA GLU A 202 3.61 29.07 -12.69
C GLU A 202 2.59 28.44 -11.74
N PHE A 203 1.41 29.01 -11.71
CA PHE A 203 0.24 28.49 -11.01
C PHE A 203 -0.83 28.12 -12.04
N TYR A 204 -1.51 26.99 -11.84
CA TYR A 204 -2.58 26.55 -12.72
C TYR A 204 -3.92 26.67 -11.99
N GLU A 205 -4.80 27.50 -12.51
CA GLU A 205 -6.14 27.71 -11.96
C GLU A 205 -7.14 27.97 -13.11
N ASN A 206 -8.34 27.41 -12.98
CA ASN A 206 -9.44 27.61 -13.92
C ASN A 206 -9.11 27.36 -15.40
N GLY A 207 -8.21 26.41 -15.67
CA GLY A 207 -7.84 26.06 -17.05
C GLY A 207 -6.64 26.82 -17.61
N GLU A 208 -6.09 27.79 -16.87
CA GLU A 208 -5.01 28.66 -17.34
C GLU A 208 -3.76 28.58 -16.45
N TYR A 209 -2.61 28.82 -17.05
CA TYR A 209 -1.34 29.01 -16.36
C TYR A 209 -1.13 30.50 -16.08
N THR A 210 -0.95 30.86 -14.83
CA THR A 210 -0.66 32.22 -14.41
C THR A 210 0.70 32.28 -13.71
N ASN A 211 1.34 33.45 -13.68
CA ASN A 211 2.52 33.63 -12.86
C ASN A 211 2.14 33.53 -11.37
N LEU A 212 2.98 32.84 -10.61
CA LEU A 212 2.78 32.72 -9.18
C LEU A 212 2.86 34.11 -8.53
N SER A 213 1.77 34.60 -7.96
CA SER A 213 1.74 35.85 -7.21
C SER A 213 1.95 35.60 -5.71
N LEU A 214 2.26 36.66 -4.96
CA LEU A 214 2.45 36.60 -3.51
C LEU A 214 1.21 36.08 -2.76
N ILE A 215 -0.01 36.26 -3.30
CA ILE A 215 -1.23 35.74 -2.71
C ILE A 215 -1.36 34.21 -2.85
N HIS A 216 -0.69 33.62 -3.86
CA HIS A 216 -0.61 32.16 -4.04
C HIS A 216 0.52 31.52 -3.20
N ILE A 217 1.43 32.32 -2.67
CA ILE A 217 2.51 31.88 -1.78
C ILE A 217 2.05 31.94 -0.30
N SER A 218 0.80 32.34 -0.06
CA SER A 218 0.25 32.45 1.28
C SER A 218 0.42 31.14 2.04
N GLU A 219 1.33 31.18 2.96
CA GLU A 219 1.71 30.22 3.99
C GLU A 219 1.97 28.79 3.50
N PRO A 220 3.18 28.24 3.73
CA PRO A 220 3.32 26.80 3.72
C PRO A 220 2.25 26.26 4.67
N THR A 221 1.35 25.46 4.14
CA THR A 221 0.39 24.73 4.96
C THR A 221 1.18 24.16 6.13
N ARG A 222 1.02 24.73 7.31
CA ARG A 222 1.63 24.16 8.51
C ARG A 222 1.12 22.75 8.54
N LEU A 223 2.02 21.79 8.39
CA LEU A 223 1.75 20.44 8.81
C LEU A 223 1.36 20.56 10.27
N GLY A 224 0.05 20.59 10.52
CA GLY A 224 -0.48 20.58 11.86
C GLY A 224 0.10 19.36 12.51
N MET A 225 0.86 19.55 13.59
CA MET A 225 1.16 18.42 14.45
C MET A 225 -0.20 17.89 14.90
N ILE A 226 -0.53 16.69 14.42
CA ILE A 226 -1.63 15.94 14.97
C ILE A 226 -1.10 15.47 16.32
N SER A 227 -1.53 16.19 17.37
CA SER A 227 -1.34 15.79 18.77
C SER A 227 -2.34 14.72 19.15
#